data_be748a2e5f2e9d9c1f654a33dc333d60
#
_entry.id   be748a2e5f2e9d9c1f654a33dc333d60
#
_cell.length_a   1.000
_cell.length_b   1.000
_cell.length_c   1.000
_cell.angle_alpha   90.00
_cell.angle_beta   90.00
_cell.angle_gamma   90.00
#
_symmetry.space_group_name_H-M   'P 1'
#
loop_
_entity.id
_entity.type
_entity.pdbx_description
1 polymer ?
#
loop_
_entity_poly.entity_id
_entity_poly.type
_entity_poly.pdbx_seq_one_letter_code
_entity_poly.pdbx_strand_id
1 'polypeptide(L)'
;MADLPGGATFGSLVHAVLETADPRADDLKAELTAAVDRHFGWWPVEAPPDVLAAALVPVHDTPLGPLAPGLTLRDIGPHDRLRELDFEIPLAGGDLVGSAPDVTLGHVADLLSGLLPAGDPAHGYAERLRGPGLGPAKLRGYLSGSIDAVLRVPDPAGGHRYLVVDYKTNRLGDVQQPSVAGDYAPAALAAAMVHSDYVLQALLYSVVLHRF
;
A
#
# COMPACT_ATOMS: atom_id res chain seq x y z
N MET A 1 12.60 15.19 -2.20
CA MET A 1 11.60 14.62 -1.25
C MET A 1 11.91 14.94 0.20
N ALA A 2 13.18 15.15 0.59
CA ALA A 2 13.56 15.44 1.98
C ALA A 2 12.89 16.69 2.60
N ASP A 3 12.51 17.67 1.77
CA ASP A 3 11.94 18.96 2.18
C ASP A 3 10.42 19.04 1.99
N LEU A 4 9.76 17.92 1.64
CA LEU A 4 8.31 17.89 1.53
C LEU A 4 7.65 17.77 2.90
N PRO A 5 6.46 18.35 3.09
CA PRO A 5 5.72 18.21 4.32
C PRO A 5 5.36 16.75 4.58
N GLY A 6 5.04 16.44 5.83
CA GLY A 6 4.55 15.11 6.22
C GLY A 6 3.12 15.20 6.77
N GLY A 7 2.60 14.04 7.20
CA GLY A 7 1.31 13.97 7.87
C GLY A 7 0.14 13.57 6.95
N ALA A 8 -1.05 13.45 7.56
CA ALA A 8 -2.21 12.86 6.89
C ALA A 8 -2.69 13.68 5.67
N THR A 9 -2.73 15.01 5.78
CA THR A 9 -3.17 15.88 4.67
C THR A 9 -2.26 15.74 3.45
N PHE A 10 -0.94 15.69 3.68
CA PHE A 10 0.03 15.43 2.62
C PHE A 10 -0.18 14.06 2.00
N GLY A 11 -0.38 13.03 2.83
CA GLY A 11 -0.71 11.69 2.38
C GLY A 11 -1.93 11.66 1.48
N SER A 12 -3.05 12.26 1.92
CA SER A 12 -4.29 12.32 1.15
C SER A 12 -4.11 13.02 -0.20
N LEU A 13 -3.34 14.13 -0.24
CA LEU A 13 -3.03 14.82 -1.50
C LEU A 13 -2.24 13.91 -2.45
N VAL A 14 -1.19 13.24 -1.96
CA VAL A 14 -0.37 12.34 -2.77
C VAL A 14 -1.20 11.19 -3.32
N HIS A 15 -2.05 10.55 -2.50
CA HIS A 15 -2.95 9.48 -2.93
C HIS A 15 -3.89 9.96 -4.04
N ALA A 16 -4.59 11.10 -3.86
CA ALA A 16 -5.49 11.65 -4.87
C ALA A 16 -4.77 12.01 -6.19
N VAL A 17 -3.53 12.48 -6.13
CA VAL A 17 -2.72 12.76 -7.32
C VAL A 17 -2.35 11.44 -8.03
N LEU A 18 -1.84 10.45 -7.29
CA LEU A 18 -1.45 9.16 -7.85
C LEU A 18 -2.66 8.35 -8.38
N GLU A 19 -3.83 8.52 -7.79
CA GLU A 19 -5.08 7.95 -8.27
C GLU A 19 -5.48 8.53 -9.63
N THR A 20 -5.43 9.86 -9.78
CA THR A 20 -6.07 10.54 -10.91
C THR A 20 -5.14 10.84 -12.07
N ALA A 21 -3.82 10.96 -11.85
CA ALA A 21 -2.85 11.25 -12.91
C ALA A 21 -2.70 10.06 -13.88
N ASP A 22 -2.53 10.38 -15.17
CA ASP A 22 -2.15 9.39 -16.16
C ASP A 22 -0.62 9.19 -16.14
N PRO A 23 -0.14 8.01 -15.71
CA PRO A 23 1.29 7.75 -15.64
C PRO A 23 1.97 7.71 -17.01
N ARG A 24 1.20 7.58 -18.09
CA ARG A 24 1.68 7.49 -19.47
C ARG A 24 1.56 8.80 -20.25
N ALA A 25 1.19 9.90 -19.58
CA ALA A 25 1.15 11.20 -20.23
C ALA A 25 2.51 11.55 -20.87
N ASP A 26 2.49 12.14 -22.05
CA ASP A 26 3.69 12.54 -22.79
C ASP A 26 4.56 13.50 -21.95
N ASP A 27 3.92 14.46 -21.28
CA ASP A 27 4.55 15.32 -20.27
C ASP A 27 4.00 14.95 -18.88
N LEU A 28 4.63 13.96 -18.25
CA LEU A 28 4.23 13.50 -16.92
C LEU A 28 4.30 14.61 -15.86
N LYS A 29 5.27 15.53 -15.97
CA LYS A 29 5.38 16.61 -14.99
C LYS A 29 4.20 17.58 -15.12
N ALA A 30 3.79 17.91 -16.34
CA ALA A 30 2.62 18.75 -16.58
C ALA A 30 1.33 18.08 -16.08
N GLU A 31 1.16 16.76 -16.35
CA GLU A 31 0.05 15.97 -15.86
C GLU A 31 -0.02 15.95 -14.33
N LEU A 32 1.09 15.67 -13.65
CA LEU A 32 1.18 15.69 -12.20
C LEU A 32 0.92 17.07 -11.62
N THR A 33 1.39 18.13 -12.28
CA THR A 33 1.10 19.52 -11.85
C THR A 33 -0.41 19.79 -11.92
N ALA A 34 -1.05 19.42 -13.02
CA ALA A 34 -2.49 19.58 -13.18
C ALA A 34 -3.29 18.74 -12.16
N ALA A 35 -2.82 17.54 -11.85
CA ALA A 35 -3.43 16.70 -10.83
C ALA A 35 -3.27 17.31 -9.42
N VAL A 36 -2.08 17.80 -9.08
CA VAL A 36 -1.86 18.52 -7.81
C VAL A 36 -2.77 19.74 -7.70
N ASP A 37 -2.82 20.60 -8.72
CA ASP A 37 -3.67 21.80 -8.71
C ASP A 37 -5.15 21.46 -8.52
N ARG A 38 -5.62 20.36 -9.13
CA ARG A 38 -7.00 19.88 -9.01
C ARG A 38 -7.36 19.51 -7.58
N HIS A 39 -6.45 18.89 -6.84
CA HIS A 39 -6.70 18.34 -5.51
C HIS A 39 -6.23 19.27 -4.37
N PHE A 40 -5.39 20.27 -4.67
CA PHE A 40 -4.78 21.13 -3.68
C PHE A 40 -5.80 21.89 -2.80
N GLY A 41 -6.94 22.24 -3.37
CA GLY A 41 -8.02 22.93 -2.64
C GLY A 41 -8.67 22.08 -1.55
N TRP A 42 -8.64 20.74 -1.69
CA TRP A 42 -9.18 19.80 -0.72
C TRP A 42 -8.16 19.43 0.35
N TRP A 43 -6.91 19.35 -0.03
CA TRP A 43 -5.80 18.97 0.85
C TRP A 43 -4.63 19.97 0.72
N PRO A 44 -4.78 21.18 1.28
CA PRO A 44 -3.73 22.20 1.21
C PRO A 44 -2.53 21.79 2.07
N VAL A 45 -1.34 21.93 1.47
CA VAL A 45 -0.05 21.61 2.14
C VAL A 45 0.92 22.78 1.97
N GLU A 46 1.89 22.88 2.88
CA GLU A 46 2.93 23.93 2.84
C GLU A 46 4.04 23.56 1.84
N ALA A 47 3.68 23.33 0.59
CA ALA A 47 4.63 23.08 -0.50
C ALA A 47 4.06 23.65 -1.82
N PRO A 48 4.88 24.27 -2.66
CA PRO A 48 4.45 24.71 -4.00
C PRO A 48 4.01 23.50 -4.85
N PRO A 49 2.89 23.59 -5.59
CA PRO A 49 2.37 22.51 -6.42
C PRO A 49 3.38 21.94 -7.41
N ASP A 50 4.18 22.79 -8.04
CA ASP A 50 5.21 22.39 -9.00
C ASP A 50 6.37 21.62 -8.35
N VAL A 51 6.72 21.93 -7.10
CA VAL A 51 7.72 21.20 -6.31
C VAL A 51 7.20 19.81 -5.97
N LEU A 52 5.92 19.71 -5.56
CA LEU A 52 5.28 18.44 -5.27
C LEU A 52 5.17 17.56 -6.52
N ALA A 53 4.70 18.12 -7.64
CA ALA A 53 4.63 17.42 -8.91
C ALA A 53 6.01 16.90 -9.35
N ALA A 54 7.05 17.73 -9.27
CA ALA A 54 8.41 17.34 -9.61
C ALA A 54 8.93 16.19 -8.72
N ALA A 55 8.54 16.16 -7.45
CA ALA A 55 8.93 15.09 -6.52
C ALA A 55 8.19 13.77 -6.79
N LEU A 56 7.02 13.80 -7.44
CA LEU A 56 6.26 12.59 -7.79
C LEU A 56 6.70 11.95 -9.11
N VAL A 57 7.41 12.68 -9.99
CA VAL A 57 7.95 12.10 -11.23
C VAL A 57 8.81 10.85 -10.96
N PRO A 58 9.80 10.88 -10.04
CA PRO A 58 10.60 9.68 -9.75
C PRO A 58 9.79 8.49 -9.22
N VAL A 59 8.63 8.72 -8.58
CA VAL A 59 7.75 7.63 -8.12
C VAL A 59 7.26 6.81 -9.32
N HIS A 60 6.94 7.48 -10.42
CA HIS A 60 6.48 6.84 -11.65
C HIS A 60 7.60 6.16 -12.44
N ASP A 61 8.83 6.65 -12.32
CA ASP A 61 10.01 6.15 -13.04
C ASP A 61 10.80 5.09 -12.24
N THR A 62 10.45 4.88 -10.96
CA THR A 62 11.13 3.89 -10.11
C THR A 62 10.68 2.47 -10.47
N PRO A 63 11.62 1.51 -10.67
CA PRO A 63 11.29 0.12 -10.90
C PRO A 63 10.44 -0.48 -9.76
N LEU A 64 9.41 -1.22 -10.12
CA LEU A 64 8.47 -1.86 -9.16
C LEU A 64 9.08 -3.06 -8.42
N GLY A 65 10.33 -3.41 -8.71
CA GLY A 65 11.04 -4.47 -8.02
C GLY A 65 10.77 -5.88 -8.57
N PRO A 66 11.07 -6.92 -7.79
CA PRO A 66 11.09 -8.31 -8.28
C PRO A 66 9.71 -8.86 -8.66
N LEU A 67 8.64 -8.28 -8.18
CA LEU A 67 7.27 -8.71 -8.53
C LEU A 67 6.85 -8.25 -9.93
N ALA A 68 7.48 -7.18 -10.46
CA ALA A 68 7.27 -6.69 -11.81
C ALA A 68 8.62 -6.27 -12.42
N PRO A 69 9.52 -7.23 -12.73
CA PRO A 69 10.89 -6.94 -13.11
C PRO A 69 10.97 -6.10 -14.38
N GLY A 70 11.70 -4.99 -14.28
CA GLY A 70 11.91 -4.05 -15.37
C GLY A 70 10.74 -3.10 -15.66
N LEU A 71 9.63 -3.21 -14.95
CA LEU A 71 8.48 -2.32 -15.10
C LEU A 71 8.49 -1.20 -14.06
N THR A 72 7.95 -0.05 -14.47
CA THR A 72 7.67 1.13 -13.65
C THR A 72 6.17 1.42 -13.69
N LEU A 73 5.67 2.38 -12.91
CA LEU A 73 4.28 2.81 -13.01
C LEU A 73 3.95 3.40 -14.39
N ARG A 74 4.95 3.99 -15.09
CA ARG A 74 4.76 4.53 -16.45
C ARG A 74 4.48 3.45 -17.49
N ASP A 75 4.94 2.23 -17.28
CA ASP A 75 4.72 1.13 -18.22
C ASP A 75 3.30 0.56 -18.13
N ILE A 76 2.58 0.87 -17.03
CA ILE A 76 1.26 0.31 -16.73
C ILE A 76 0.18 1.35 -17.01
N GLY A 77 -0.50 1.20 -18.15
CA GLY A 77 -1.54 2.11 -18.57
C GLY A 77 -2.87 1.96 -17.81
N PRO A 78 -3.82 2.88 -18.04
CA PRO A 78 -5.11 2.88 -17.35
C PRO A 78 -5.91 1.57 -17.49
N HIS A 79 -5.76 0.85 -18.61
CA HIS A 79 -6.46 -0.43 -18.86
C HIS A 79 -5.88 -1.61 -18.06
N ASP A 80 -4.67 -1.46 -17.53
CA ASP A 80 -3.98 -2.47 -16.74
C ASP A 80 -3.89 -2.07 -15.27
N ARG A 81 -4.70 -1.08 -14.86
CA ARG A 81 -4.69 -0.52 -13.52
C ARG A 81 -6.11 -0.25 -13.02
N LEU A 82 -6.53 -0.92 -11.94
CA LEU A 82 -7.64 -0.49 -11.12
C LEU A 82 -7.12 0.52 -10.10
N ARG A 83 -7.88 1.58 -9.88
CA ARG A 83 -7.58 2.65 -8.91
C ARG A 83 -8.71 2.71 -7.91
N GLU A 84 -8.36 2.91 -6.62
CA GLU A 84 -9.33 2.97 -5.53
C GLU A 84 -10.36 1.83 -5.61
N LEU A 85 -9.88 0.58 -5.44
CA LEU A 85 -10.76 -0.57 -5.40
C LEU A 85 -11.43 -0.65 -4.03
N ASP A 86 -12.62 -0.06 -3.93
CA ASP A 86 -13.45 -0.20 -2.74
C ASP A 86 -13.96 -1.62 -2.59
N PHE A 87 -13.94 -2.12 -1.35
CA PHE A 87 -14.45 -3.45 -1.06
C PHE A 87 -15.19 -3.52 0.27
N GLU A 88 -16.17 -4.42 0.31
CA GLU A 88 -16.80 -4.89 1.53
C GLU A 88 -17.00 -6.41 1.41
N ILE A 89 -16.34 -7.16 2.28
CA ILE A 89 -16.45 -8.64 2.29
C ILE A 89 -16.92 -9.12 3.65
N PRO A 90 -17.83 -10.11 3.68
CA PRO A 90 -18.24 -10.72 4.95
C PRO A 90 -17.11 -11.55 5.55
N LEU A 91 -16.86 -11.34 6.83
CA LEU A 91 -16.03 -12.18 7.68
C LEU A 91 -16.86 -13.35 8.25
N ALA A 92 -16.27 -14.13 9.16
CA ALA A 92 -16.96 -15.26 9.78
C ALA A 92 -18.30 -14.83 10.41
N GLY A 93 -19.37 -15.47 9.96
CA GLY A 93 -20.73 -15.20 10.43
C GLY A 93 -21.48 -14.11 9.67
N GLY A 94 -20.83 -13.15 9.01
CA GLY A 94 -21.53 -12.05 8.33
C GLY A 94 -22.65 -11.48 9.21
N ASP A 95 -23.88 -11.43 8.65
CA ASP A 95 -25.10 -11.03 9.39
C ASP A 95 -25.64 -12.09 10.36
N LEU A 96 -25.14 -13.34 10.27
CA LEU A 96 -25.65 -14.46 11.06
C LEU A 96 -24.89 -14.57 12.39
N VAL A 97 -25.48 -14.05 13.46
CA VAL A 97 -24.90 -14.15 14.80
C VAL A 97 -25.01 -15.59 15.29
N GLY A 98 -23.89 -16.25 15.57
CA GLY A 98 -23.82 -17.51 16.32
C GLY A 98 -23.61 -18.81 15.53
N SER A 99 -23.55 -18.77 14.17
CA SER A 99 -23.42 -19.99 13.36
C SER A 99 -22.01 -20.29 12.85
N ALA A 100 -21.07 -19.34 12.96
CA ALA A 100 -19.71 -19.51 12.47
C ALA A 100 -18.71 -19.72 13.60
N PRO A 101 -17.62 -20.48 13.36
CA PRO A 101 -16.55 -20.64 14.33
C PRO A 101 -15.91 -19.29 14.66
N ASP A 102 -15.46 -19.13 15.90
CA ASP A 102 -14.71 -17.96 16.32
C ASP A 102 -13.33 -17.97 15.65
N VAL A 103 -13.17 -17.17 14.59
CA VAL A 103 -11.87 -16.90 13.99
C VAL A 103 -11.28 -15.64 14.62
N THR A 104 -10.00 -15.72 15.01
CA THR A 104 -9.28 -14.61 15.65
C THR A 104 -8.00 -14.27 14.90
N LEU A 105 -7.40 -13.13 15.21
CA LEU A 105 -6.06 -12.78 14.69
C LEU A 105 -4.98 -13.79 15.16
N GLY A 106 -5.17 -14.43 16.30
CA GLY A 106 -4.31 -15.54 16.74
C GLY A 106 -4.29 -16.72 15.74
N HIS A 107 -5.44 -17.07 15.16
CA HIS A 107 -5.49 -18.10 14.11
C HIS A 107 -4.76 -17.67 12.83
N VAL A 108 -4.84 -16.36 12.47
CA VAL A 108 -4.05 -15.81 11.36
C VAL A 108 -2.56 -15.92 11.67
N ALA A 109 -2.14 -15.63 12.90
CA ALA A 109 -0.76 -15.75 13.34
C ALA A 109 -0.25 -17.21 13.22
N ASP A 110 -1.08 -18.22 13.56
CA ASP A 110 -0.72 -19.63 13.42
C ASP A 110 -0.51 -20.01 11.95
N LEU A 111 -1.36 -19.55 11.06
CA LEU A 111 -1.20 -19.74 9.61
C LEU A 111 0.10 -19.11 9.10
N LEU A 112 0.38 -17.85 9.48
CA LEU A 112 1.62 -17.18 9.08
C LEU A 112 2.87 -17.92 9.54
N SER A 113 2.90 -18.35 10.79
CA SER A 113 4.03 -19.11 11.33
C SER A 113 4.24 -20.46 10.63
N GLY A 114 3.17 -21.08 10.15
CA GLY A 114 3.23 -22.36 9.45
C GLY A 114 3.57 -22.23 7.97
N LEU A 115 3.27 -21.11 7.33
CA LEU A 115 3.37 -20.93 5.88
C LEU A 115 4.56 -20.07 5.46
N LEU A 116 4.96 -19.08 6.26
CA LEU A 116 6.09 -18.24 5.92
C LEU A 116 7.42 -18.89 6.28
N PRO A 117 8.42 -18.86 5.38
CA PRO A 117 9.78 -19.31 5.70
C PRO A 117 10.38 -18.49 6.84
N ALA A 118 11.24 -19.11 7.66
CA ALA A 118 11.91 -18.42 8.78
C ALA A 118 12.75 -17.20 8.35
N GLY A 119 13.18 -17.13 7.08
CA GLY A 119 13.92 -15.99 6.52
C GLY A 119 13.04 -14.89 5.94
N ASP A 120 11.71 -15.08 5.93
CA ASP A 120 10.79 -14.05 5.45
C ASP A 120 10.73 -12.88 6.45
N PRO A 121 10.87 -11.61 6.03
CA PRO A 121 10.80 -10.46 6.93
C PRO A 121 9.49 -10.39 7.74
N ALA A 122 8.40 -10.91 7.19
CA ALA A 122 7.10 -10.94 7.86
C ALA A 122 6.92 -12.15 8.81
N HIS A 123 7.86 -13.10 8.85
CA HIS A 123 7.73 -14.30 9.71
C HIS A 123 7.57 -13.91 11.19
N GLY A 124 8.36 -12.94 11.67
CA GLY A 124 8.27 -12.44 13.05
C GLY A 124 6.96 -11.68 13.37
N TYR A 125 6.20 -11.29 12.37
CA TYR A 125 4.95 -10.57 12.55
C TYR A 125 3.86 -11.44 13.22
N ALA A 126 3.93 -12.75 13.06
CA ALA A 126 3.03 -13.69 13.71
C ALA A 126 3.04 -13.56 15.24
N GLU A 127 4.22 -13.32 15.86
CA GLU A 127 4.31 -13.11 17.31
C GLU A 127 3.59 -11.83 17.76
N ARG A 128 3.66 -10.77 16.95
CA ARG A 128 2.92 -9.52 17.21
C ARG A 128 1.41 -9.78 17.17
N LEU A 129 0.92 -10.54 16.20
CA LEU A 129 -0.50 -10.90 16.10
C LEU A 129 -0.97 -11.79 17.26
N ARG A 130 -0.10 -12.63 17.84
CA ARG A 130 -0.42 -13.43 19.03
C ARG A 130 -0.49 -12.61 20.31
N GLY A 131 0.04 -11.41 20.30
CA GLY A 131 0.09 -10.55 21.47
C GLY A 131 -1.27 -10.39 22.13
N PRO A 132 -1.31 -10.14 23.47
CA PRO A 132 -2.56 -10.12 24.25
C PRO A 132 -3.55 -9.04 23.81
N GLY A 133 -3.06 -7.99 23.11
CA GLY A 133 -3.92 -6.93 22.58
C GLY A 133 -4.58 -7.26 21.23
N LEU A 134 -4.00 -8.14 20.44
CA LEU A 134 -4.46 -8.47 19.08
C LEU A 134 -4.96 -9.90 18.96
N GLY A 135 -4.29 -10.87 19.55
CA GLY A 135 -4.57 -12.30 19.36
C GLY A 135 -6.01 -12.72 19.63
N PRO A 136 -6.67 -12.23 20.69
CA PRO A 136 -8.07 -12.56 20.99
C PRO A 136 -9.08 -11.84 20.07
N ALA A 137 -8.66 -10.85 19.25
CA ALA A 137 -9.58 -10.08 18.42
C ALA A 137 -10.29 -10.99 17.41
N LYS A 138 -11.61 -11.01 17.49
CA LYS A 138 -12.47 -11.84 16.63
C LYS A 138 -12.67 -11.18 15.27
N LEU A 139 -12.52 -11.97 14.21
CA LEU A 139 -12.76 -11.56 12.83
C LEU A 139 -14.22 -11.87 12.48
N ARG A 140 -15.11 -10.94 12.79
CA ARG A 140 -16.57 -11.05 12.57
C ARG A 140 -17.12 -9.81 11.90
N GLY A 141 -18.31 -9.93 11.29
CA GLY A 141 -19.00 -8.85 10.60
C GLY A 141 -18.47 -8.65 9.18
N TYR A 142 -18.08 -7.45 8.85
CA TYR A 142 -17.62 -7.08 7.51
C TYR A 142 -16.24 -6.46 7.59
N LEU A 143 -15.43 -6.77 6.60
CA LEU A 143 -14.17 -6.07 6.31
C LEU A 143 -14.42 -5.12 5.14
N SER A 144 -14.35 -3.82 5.39
CA SER A 144 -14.46 -2.79 4.37
C SER A 144 -13.18 -1.96 4.27
N GLY A 145 -12.89 -1.46 3.09
CA GLY A 145 -11.72 -0.62 2.83
C GLY A 145 -11.58 -0.31 1.36
N SER A 146 -10.46 0.32 1.02
CA SER A 146 -10.06 0.57 -0.37
C SER A 146 -8.62 0.12 -0.59
N ILE A 147 -8.32 -0.39 -1.78
CA ILE A 147 -6.96 -0.68 -2.26
C ILE A 147 -6.58 0.42 -3.23
N ASP A 148 -5.50 1.15 -2.96
CA ASP A 148 -5.08 2.32 -3.76
C ASP A 148 -4.92 1.99 -5.23
N ALA A 149 -4.26 0.87 -5.56
CA ALA A 149 -4.18 0.39 -6.92
C ALA A 149 -3.99 -1.13 -7.00
N VAL A 150 -4.57 -1.73 -8.05
CA VAL A 150 -4.25 -3.08 -8.49
C VAL A 150 -3.68 -2.99 -9.90
N LEU A 151 -2.48 -3.52 -10.10
CA LEU A 151 -1.78 -3.49 -11.37
C LEU A 151 -1.81 -4.87 -12.01
N ARG A 152 -2.21 -4.95 -13.28
CA ARG A 152 -2.10 -6.15 -14.10
C ARG A 152 -0.78 -6.10 -14.86
N VAL A 153 0.10 -7.06 -14.60
CA VAL A 153 1.42 -7.14 -15.24
C VAL A 153 1.62 -8.49 -15.92
N PRO A 154 2.48 -8.59 -16.95
CA PRO A 154 2.79 -9.87 -17.56
C PRO A 154 3.42 -10.85 -16.54
N ASP A 155 3.02 -12.11 -16.60
CA ASP A 155 3.67 -13.16 -15.84
C ASP A 155 4.76 -13.83 -16.69
N PRO A 156 6.01 -13.97 -16.21
CA PRO A 156 7.06 -14.67 -16.93
C PRO A 156 6.73 -16.13 -17.30
N ALA A 157 5.83 -16.76 -16.54
CA ALA A 157 5.32 -18.11 -16.83
C ALA A 157 4.18 -18.13 -17.88
N GLY A 158 3.76 -16.96 -18.37
CA GLY A 158 2.65 -16.77 -19.31
C GLY A 158 1.39 -16.26 -18.64
N GLY A 159 0.60 -15.46 -19.38
CA GLY A 159 -0.58 -14.81 -18.83
C GLY A 159 -0.26 -13.54 -18.03
N HIS A 160 -1.01 -13.30 -16.97
CA HIS A 160 -0.90 -12.09 -16.16
C HIS A 160 -0.86 -12.43 -14.67
N ARG A 161 -0.19 -11.58 -13.90
CA ARG A 161 -0.31 -11.50 -12.45
C ARG A 161 -0.87 -10.15 -12.03
N TYR A 162 -1.43 -10.10 -10.84
CA TYR A 162 -2.01 -8.90 -10.28
C TYR A 162 -1.22 -8.51 -9.03
N LEU A 163 -0.86 -7.23 -8.95
CA LEU A 163 -0.10 -6.68 -7.83
C LEU A 163 -0.99 -5.70 -7.06
N VAL A 164 -1.11 -5.92 -5.77
CA VAL A 164 -1.66 -4.92 -4.85
C VAL A 164 -0.61 -3.85 -4.62
N VAL A 165 -1.02 -2.60 -4.78
CA VAL A 165 -0.19 -1.43 -4.49
C VAL A 165 -0.92 -0.55 -3.49
N ASP A 166 -0.20 -0.12 -2.47
CA ASP A 166 -0.67 0.79 -1.45
C ASP A 166 0.42 1.84 -1.22
N TYR A 167 0.08 3.12 -1.42
CA TYR A 167 1.03 4.22 -1.35
C TYR A 167 1.25 4.65 0.09
N LYS A 168 2.50 4.79 0.49
CA LYS A 168 2.86 5.24 1.84
C LYS A 168 3.75 6.47 1.77
N THR A 169 3.33 7.52 2.44
CA THR A 169 4.06 8.79 2.56
C THR A 169 4.79 8.92 3.89
N ASN A 170 4.96 7.79 4.59
CA ASN A 170 5.66 7.77 5.87
C ASN A 170 7.11 8.22 5.71
N ARG A 171 7.51 9.17 6.57
CA ARG A 171 8.90 9.50 6.73
C ARG A 171 9.55 8.48 7.66
N LEU A 172 10.62 7.83 7.17
CA LEU A 172 11.48 6.97 7.98
C LEU A 172 12.73 7.77 8.41
N GLY A 173 13.43 7.28 9.43
CA GLY A 173 14.60 7.95 9.99
C GLY A 173 14.25 8.99 11.08
N ASP A 174 15.26 9.74 11.50
CA ASP A 174 15.12 10.78 12.52
C ASP A 174 14.37 11.99 11.95
N VAL A 175 13.27 12.37 12.61
CA VAL A 175 12.46 13.53 12.20
C VAL A 175 13.18 14.86 12.30
N GLN A 176 14.27 14.94 13.07
CA GLN A 176 15.09 16.14 13.26
C GLN A 176 16.22 16.27 12.23
N GLN A 177 16.45 15.25 11.41
CA GLN A 177 17.48 15.21 10.38
C GLN A 177 16.86 15.18 8.99
N PRO A 178 17.50 15.74 7.96
CA PRO A 178 17.05 15.56 6.58
C PRO A 178 16.97 14.07 6.22
N SER A 179 15.88 13.63 5.59
CA SER A 179 15.75 12.26 5.12
C SER A 179 16.82 11.91 4.07
N VAL A 180 17.43 10.76 4.22
CA VAL A 180 18.43 10.23 3.29
C VAL A 180 17.98 8.89 2.72
N ALA A 181 18.51 8.48 1.58
CA ALA A 181 18.15 7.20 0.94
C ALA A 181 18.40 6.00 1.87
N GLY A 182 19.38 6.09 2.76
CA GLY A 182 19.68 5.05 3.74
C GLY A 182 18.55 4.77 4.73
N ASP A 183 17.70 5.77 5.04
CA ASP A 183 16.53 5.61 5.91
C ASP A 183 15.49 4.67 5.31
N TYR A 184 15.54 4.44 4.00
CA TYR A 184 14.66 3.58 3.23
C TYR A 184 15.37 2.32 2.73
N ALA A 185 16.47 1.93 3.37
CA ALA A 185 17.13 0.66 3.10
C ALA A 185 16.18 -0.53 3.34
N PRO A 186 16.35 -1.68 2.66
CA PRO A 186 15.43 -2.83 2.76
C PRO A 186 15.12 -3.27 4.19
N ALA A 187 16.10 -3.24 5.09
CA ALA A 187 15.89 -3.59 6.50
C ALA A 187 15.00 -2.57 7.23
N ALA A 188 15.16 -1.27 6.95
CA ALA A 188 14.35 -0.21 7.55
C ALA A 188 12.90 -0.28 7.03
N LEU A 189 12.73 -0.55 5.73
CA LEU A 189 11.40 -0.77 5.14
C LEU A 189 10.71 -2.00 5.76
N ALA A 190 11.40 -3.13 5.89
CA ALA A 190 10.86 -4.33 6.53
C ALA A 190 10.43 -4.07 7.97
N ALA A 191 11.26 -3.34 8.74
CA ALA A 191 10.93 -2.95 10.10
C ALA A 191 9.69 -2.04 10.16
N ALA A 192 9.58 -1.07 9.26
CA ALA A 192 8.41 -0.19 9.16
C ALA A 192 7.13 -0.95 8.82
N MET A 193 7.19 -1.91 7.89
CA MET A 193 6.07 -2.77 7.52
C MET A 193 5.53 -3.56 8.74
N VAL A 194 6.42 -4.14 9.52
CA VAL A 194 6.05 -4.90 10.73
C VAL A 194 5.51 -3.98 11.83
N HIS A 195 6.17 -2.83 12.06
CA HIS A 195 5.82 -1.90 13.14
C HIS A 195 4.44 -1.26 12.94
N SER A 196 4.08 -0.94 11.70
CA SER A 196 2.85 -0.22 11.34
C SER A 196 1.70 -1.14 10.93
N ASP A 197 1.80 -2.45 11.20
CA ASP A 197 0.80 -3.47 10.84
C ASP A 197 0.50 -3.56 9.32
N TYR A 198 1.39 -3.04 8.46
CA TYR A 198 1.23 -3.09 7.01
C TYR A 198 1.32 -4.52 6.46
N VAL A 199 1.96 -5.43 7.19
CA VAL A 199 1.95 -6.86 6.84
C VAL A 199 0.52 -7.42 6.87
N LEU A 200 -0.26 -7.08 7.90
CA LEU A 200 -1.68 -7.48 7.98
C LEU A 200 -2.49 -6.84 6.85
N GLN A 201 -2.29 -5.56 6.58
CA GLN A 201 -2.95 -4.86 5.47
C GLN A 201 -2.65 -5.55 4.13
N ALA A 202 -1.39 -5.86 3.84
CA ALA A 202 -1.00 -6.54 2.60
C ALA A 202 -1.65 -7.93 2.45
N LEU A 203 -1.75 -8.69 3.55
CA LEU A 203 -2.44 -9.97 3.57
C LEU A 203 -3.94 -9.82 3.29
N LEU A 204 -4.60 -8.88 3.98
CA LEU A 204 -6.03 -8.64 3.80
C LEU A 204 -6.33 -8.20 2.37
N TYR A 205 -5.56 -7.28 1.81
CA TYR A 205 -5.73 -6.82 0.43
C TYR A 205 -5.48 -7.94 -0.59
N SER A 206 -4.51 -8.83 -0.32
CA SER A 206 -4.27 -10.00 -1.16
C SER A 206 -5.45 -10.98 -1.14
N VAL A 207 -6.06 -11.20 0.03
CA VAL A 207 -7.27 -12.03 0.17
C VAL A 207 -8.45 -11.38 -0.55
N VAL A 208 -8.63 -10.07 -0.40
CA VAL A 208 -9.69 -9.32 -1.09
C VAL A 208 -9.54 -9.48 -2.60
N LEU A 209 -8.36 -9.21 -3.14
CA LEU A 209 -8.09 -9.33 -4.57
C LEU A 209 -8.27 -10.77 -5.09
N HIS A 210 -7.90 -11.77 -4.30
CA HIS A 210 -8.11 -13.18 -4.66
C HIS A 210 -9.59 -13.57 -4.75
N ARG A 211 -10.45 -12.90 -4.00
CA ARG A 211 -11.90 -13.14 -3.97
C ARG A 211 -12.68 -12.29 -4.97
N PHE A 212 -12.09 -11.20 -5.46
CA PHE A 212 -12.64 -10.30 -6.46
C PHE A 212 -12.53 -10.92 -7.87
#